data_a1bcb392dc1e7aa9d5995434b10f71f1
#
_entry.id   a1bcb392dc1e7aa9d5995434b10f71f1
#
_cell.length_a   1.000
_cell.length_b   1.000
_cell.length_c   1.000
_cell.angle_alpha   90.00
_cell.angle_beta   90.00
_cell.angle_gamma   90.00
#
_symmetry.space_group_name_H-M   'P 1'
#
loop_
_entity.id
_entity.type
_entity.pdbx_description
1 polymer ?
#
loop_
_entity_poly.entity_id
_entity_poly.type
_entity_poly.pdbx_seq_one_letter_code
_entity_poly.pdbx_strand_id
1 'polypeptide(L)'
;MDIKSEILKLKKEKDVLILAHNYQLPDVQDVADYVGDSLGLSRQAAKTDHKTILFCGVHFMAETAAITCPDKTVLIPDLGAGCSLADTINADELRKWKSEHPQAITVGYVNTSAEVKAELDYCCTSSNAVNVVKSIPEDKEVLFLPDMFLGSYVAKMTNRSNMFIWAGECHVHAGIRSQDVQEKLREHANAEFLVHPECSCTSSVMYDVASGDYGSRQVQILSTEGMMNHAKNSPSKEFVVATET
;
A
#
# COMPACT_ATOMS: atom_id res chain seq x y z
N MET A 1 26.69 -2.67 25.89
CA MET A 1 26.37 -3.38 24.63
C MET A 1 25.51 -2.44 23.81
N ASP A 2 25.79 -2.29 22.54
CA ASP A 2 24.98 -1.46 21.64
C ASP A 2 23.61 -2.12 21.44
N ILE A 3 22.53 -1.32 21.40
CA ILE A 3 21.14 -1.81 21.26
C ILE A 3 20.99 -2.74 20.03
N LYS A 4 21.59 -2.36 18.91
CA LYS A 4 21.59 -3.16 17.68
C LYS A 4 22.18 -4.56 17.92
N SER A 5 23.31 -4.62 18.59
CA SER A 5 23.97 -5.89 18.92
C SER A 5 23.13 -6.76 19.86
N GLU A 6 22.38 -6.14 20.78
CA GLU A 6 21.49 -6.85 21.69
C GLU A 6 20.26 -7.41 20.94
N ILE A 7 19.65 -6.61 20.04
CA ILE A 7 18.54 -7.07 19.18
C ILE A 7 18.97 -8.27 18.34
N LEU A 8 20.12 -8.19 17.65
CA LEU A 8 20.63 -9.28 16.82
C LEU A 8 20.93 -10.55 17.63
N LYS A 9 21.41 -10.40 18.87
CA LYS A 9 21.60 -11.51 19.79
C LYS A 9 20.27 -12.17 20.17
N LEU A 10 19.29 -11.38 20.64
CA LEU A 10 17.97 -11.86 21.05
C LEU A 10 17.21 -12.50 19.87
N LYS A 11 17.29 -11.91 18.69
CA LYS A 11 16.73 -12.45 17.44
C LYS A 11 17.20 -13.88 17.21
N LYS A 12 18.49 -14.11 17.32
CA LYS A 12 19.10 -15.45 17.13
C LYS A 12 18.73 -16.41 18.28
N GLU A 13 18.79 -15.95 19.53
CA GLU A 13 18.50 -16.79 20.70
C GLU A 13 17.04 -17.26 20.75
N LYS A 14 16.13 -16.44 20.26
CA LYS A 14 14.69 -16.70 20.28
C LYS A 14 14.14 -17.21 18.94
N ASP A 15 14.98 -17.40 17.96
CA ASP A 15 14.63 -17.83 16.60
C ASP A 15 13.50 -16.98 15.99
N VAL A 16 13.68 -15.64 16.01
CA VAL A 16 12.71 -14.67 15.51
C VAL A 16 13.12 -14.13 14.16
N LEU A 17 12.20 -14.17 13.19
CA LEU A 17 12.35 -13.44 11.93
C LEU A 17 11.89 -11.99 12.12
N ILE A 18 12.70 -11.02 11.75
CA ILE A 18 12.34 -9.60 11.76
C ILE A 18 12.00 -9.16 10.32
N LEU A 19 10.78 -8.69 10.11
CA LEU A 19 10.30 -8.09 8.88
C LEU A 19 10.12 -6.59 9.10
N ALA A 20 10.67 -5.73 8.25
CA ALA A 20 10.53 -4.29 8.34
C ALA A 20 9.94 -3.69 7.07
N HIS A 21 8.93 -2.83 7.22
CA HIS A 21 8.39 -2.10 6.08
C HIS A 21 9.37 -1.02 5.60
N ASN A 22 9.33 -0.70 4.32
CA ASN A 22 10.22 0.27 3.66
C ASN A 22 10.26 1.65 4.32
N TYR A 23 9.17 2.09 4.98
CA TYR A 23 9.13 3.39 5.64
C TYR A 23 9.75 3.41 7.06
N GLN A 24 10.21 2.26 7.56
CA GLN A 24 10.87 2.22 8.87
C GLN A 24 12.20 2.97 8.83
N LEU A 25 12.60 3.49 10.01
CA LEU A 25 13.90 4.12 10.16
C LEU A 25 15.04 3.17 9.76
N PRO A 26 16.15 3.70 9.20
CA PRO A 26 17.30 2.88 8.79
C PRO A 26 17.80 1.92 9.88
N ASP A 27 17.82 2.37 11.15
CA ASP A 27 18.26 1.54 12.28
C ASP A 27 17.37 0.30 12.48
N VAL A 28 16.07 0.40 12.18
CA VAL A 28 15.12 -0.72 12.24
C VAL A 28 15.33 -1.63 11.03
N GLN A 29 15.50 -1.06 9.84
CA GLN A 29 15.78 -1.82 8.63
C GLN A 29 17.08 -2.62 8.74
N ASP A 30 18.10 -2.06 9.38
CA ASP A 30 19.43 -2.66 9.57
C ASP A 30 19.43 -3.96 10.42
N VAL A 31 18.41 -4.14 11.28
CA VAL A 31 18.27 -5.38 12.09
C VAL A 31 17.29 -6.37 11.49
N ALA A 32 16.55 -5.96 10.45
CA ALA A 32 15.57 -6.80 9.78
C ALA A 32 16.24 -7.89 8.91
N ASP A 33 15.56 -9.02 8.75
CA ASP A 33 15.94 -10.07 7.81
C ASP A 33 15.47 -9.74 6.39
N TYR A 34 14.31 -9.07 6.30
CA TYR A 34 13.72 -8.59 5.04
C TYR A 34 13.14 -7.20 5.22
N VAL A 35 13.38 -6.37 4.23
CA VAL A 35 12.77 -5.05 4.08
C VAL A 35 11.95 -5.06 2.79
N GLY A 36 10.73 -4.55 2.82
CA GLY A 36 9.84 -4.58 1.66
C GLY A 36 8.52 -3.86 1.87
N ASP A 37 7.62 -4.00 0.89
CA ASP A 37 6.25 -3.53 0.97
C ASP A 37 5.35 -4.53 1.73
N SER A 38 4.09 -4.12 1.96
CA SER A 38 3.11 -4.93 2.71
C SER A 38 2.90 -6.32 2.12
N LEU A 39 2.83 -6.43 0.78
CA LEU A 39 2.60 -7.71 0.10
C LEU A 39 3.85 -8.59 0.12
N GLY A 40 5.01 -8.00 -0.16
CA GLY A 40 6.30 -8.68 -0.14
C GLY A 40 6.59 -9.29 1.22
N LEU A 41 6.40 -8.51 2.30
CA LEU A 41 6.61 -8.95 3.68
C LEU A 41 5.62 -10.04 4.10
N SER A 42 4.33 -9.93 3.74
CA SER A 42 3.35 -10.98 4.03
C SER A 42 3.69 -12.29 3.33
N ARG A 43 4.20 -12.23 2.10
CA ARG A 43 4.70 -13.42 1.38
C ARG A 43 5.95 -14.02 2.03
N GLN A 44 6.85 -13.20 2.57
CA GLN A 44 8.01 -13.69 3.33
C GLN A 44 7.58 -14.34 4.64
N ALA A 45 6.61 -13.73 5.36
CA ALA A 45 6.01 -14.33 6.55
C ALA A 45 5.44 -15.73 6.28
N ALA A 46 4.74 -15.90 5.16
CA ALA A 46 4.15 -17.19 4.77
C ALA A 46 5.20 -18.26 4.39
N LYS A 47 6.33 -17.85 3.78
CA LYS A 47 7.35 -18.78 3.27
C LYS A 47 8.39 -19.22 4.29
N THR A 48 8.62 -18.45 5.35
CA THR A 48 9.66 -18.75 6.34
C THR A 48 9.32 -19.96 7.19
N ASP A 49 10.33 -20.67 7.66
CA ASP A 49 10.19 -21.77 8.64
C ASP A 49 10.14 -21.27 10.09
N HIS A 50 10.51 -20.00 10.36
CA HIS A 50 10.42 -19.41 11.69
C HIS A 50 8.97 -19.43 12.21
N LYS A 51 8.81 -19.80 13.48
CA LYS A 51 7.51 -19.81 14.15
C LYS A 51 7.13 -18.48 14.77
N THR A 52 8.11 -17.61 14.99
CA THR A 52 7.91 -16.27 15.54
C THR A 52 8.40 -15.21 14.57
N ILE A 53 7.54 -14.26 14.27
CA ILE A 53 7.80 -13.13 13.37
C ILE A 53 7.62 -11.84 14.17
N LEU A 54 8.62 -10.96 14.16
CA LEU A 54 8.49 -9.58 14.62
C LEU A 54 8.27 -8.68 13.40
N PHE A 55 7.07 -8.12 13.28
CA PHE A 55 6.68 -7.29 12.15
C PHE A 55 6.83 -5.81 12.52
N CYS A 56 7.86 -5.14 11.99
CA CYS A 56 8.11 -3.71 12.15
C CYS A 56 7.39 -2.94 11.04
N GLY A 57 6.17 -2.54 11.33
CA GLY A 57 5.25 -1.81 10.45
C GLY A 57 4.03 -1.36 11.23
N VAL A 58 2.94 -1.03 10.56
CA VAL A 58 1.67 -0.68 11.20
C VAL A 58 0.81 -1.91 11.47
N HIS A 59 -0.15 -1.75 12.36
CA HIS A 59 -0.94 -2.84 12.95
C HIS A 59 -1.61 -3.74 11.90
N PHE A 60 -2.28 -3.17 10.89
CA PHE A 60 -2.95 -3.95 9.86
C PHE A 60 -2.01 -4.84 9.03
N MET A 61 -0.72 -4.49 8.93
CA MET A 61 0.28 -5.31 8.25
C MET A 61 0.64 -6.55 9.07
N ALA A 62 0.80 -6.40 10.39
CA ALA A 62 1.01 -7.52 11.30
C ALA A 62 -0.22 -8.44 11.32
N GLU A 63 -1.45 -7.89 11.32
CA GLU A 63 -2.68 -8.66 11.17
C GLU A 63 -2.72 -9.42 9.85
N THR A 64 -2.34 -8.80 8.75
CA THR A 64 -2.29 -9.46 7.43
C THR A 64 -1.30 -10.62 7.43
N ALA A 65 -0.13 -10.44 8.05
CA ALA A 65 0.83 -11.52 8.24
C ALA A 65 0.24 -12.67 9.10
N ALA A 66 -0.45 -12.35 10.19
CA ALA A 66 -1.09 -13.34 11.05
C ALA A 66 -2.21 -14.12 10.32
N ILE A 67 -3.02 -13.45 9.49
CA ILE A 67 -4.05 -14.09 8.66
C ILE A 67 -3.43 -15.05 7.64
N THR A 68 -2.32 -14.67 7.02
CA THR A 68 -1.68 -15.46 5.96
C THR A 68 -0.83 -16.63 6.50
N CYS A 69 -0.46 -16.60 7.79
CA CYS A 69 0.30 -17.68 8.44
C CYS A 69 -0.24 -17.95 9.88
N PRO A 70 -1.46 -18.53 9.99
CA PRO A 70 -2.16 -18.69 11.27
C PRO A 70 -1.47 -19.68 12.25
N ASP A 71 -0.52 -20.46 11.79
CA ASP A 71 0.30 -21.38 12.58
C ASP A 71 1.53 -20.72 13.21
N LYS A 72 1.72 -19.40 13.00
CA LYS A 72 2.86 -18.63 13.49
C LYS A 72 2.43 -17.55 14.49
N THR A 73 3.35 -17.19 15.37
CA THR A 73 3.18 -16.05 16.27
C THR A 73 3.70 -14.79 15.58
N VAL A 74 2.82 -13.84 15.30
CA VAL A 74 3.20 -12.54 14.75
C VAL A 74 3.14 -11.49 15.87
N LEU A 75 4.26 -10.84 16.10
CA LEU A 75 4.45 -9.79 17.09
C LEU A 75 4.63 -8.45 16.38
N ILE A 76 4.21 -7.37 17.05
CA ILE A 76 4.46 -6.00 16.63
C ILE A 76 5.13 -5.24 17.79
N PRO A 77 6.11 -4.37 17.54
CA PRO A 77 6.81 -3.65 18.61
C PRO A 77 5.90 -2.69 19.40
N ASP A 78 4.92 -2.10 18.73
CA ASP A 78 3.96 -1.16 19.33
C ASP A 78 2.56 -1.42 18.76
N LEU A 79 1.62 -1.81 19.62
CA LEU A 79 0.21 -2.01 19.25
C LEU A 79 -0.49 -0.72 18.81
N GLY A 80 0.03 0.45 19.23
CA GLY A 80 -0.46 1.76 18.82
C GLY A 80 0.04 2.23 17.45
N ALA A 81 0.88 1.44 16.76
CA ALA A 81 1.34 1.75 15.41
C ALA A 81 0.18 1.63 14.41
N GLY A 82 -0.65 2.68 14.33
CA GLY A 82 -1.86 2.76 13.51
C GLY A 82 -1.62 3.26 12.08
N CYS A 83 -2.70 3.25 11.30
CA CYS A 83 -2.75 3.81 9.95
C CYS A 83 -4.06 4.57 9.78
N SER A 84 -3.98 5.89 9.58
CA SER A 84 -5.17 6.75 9.45
C SER A 84 -6.09 6.33 8.30
N LEU A 85 -5.55 5.79 7.23
CA LEU A 85 -6.34 5.24 6.13
C LEU A 85 -7.11 4.00 6.57
N ALA A 86 -6.44 3.07 7.27
CA ALA A 86 -7.09 1.86 7.78
C ALA A 86 -8.23 2.17 8.76
N ASP A 87 -8.12 3.27 9.48
CA ASP A 87 -9.10 3.71 10.49
C ASP A 87 -10.30 4.49 9.88
N THR A 88 -10.32 4.73 8.56
CA THR A 88 -11.43 5.44 7.90
C THR A 88 -12.69 4.62 7.74
N ILE A 89 -12.64 3.30 7.95
CA ILE A 89 -13.77 2.39 7.89
C ILE A 89 -13.61 1.27 8.93
N ASN A 90 -14.69 0.92 9.61
CA ASN A 90 -14.77 -0.25 10.47
C ASN A 90 -15.71 -1.31 9.89
N ALA A 91 -15.75 -2.50 10.52
CA ALA A 91 -16.54 -3.62 10.02
C ALA A 91 -18.07 -3.35 10.03
N ASP A 92 -18.57 -2.59 11.01
CA ASP A 92 -20.01 -2.26 11.09
C ASP A 92 -20.42 -1.29 9.99
N GLU A 93 -19.60 -0.30 9.68
CA GLU A 93 -19.80 0.62 8.56
C GLU A 93 -19.79 -0.14 7.23
N LEU A 94 -18.87 -1.09 7.05
CA LEU A 94 -18.82 -1.91 5.84
C LEU A 94 -20.08 -2.79 5.73
N ARG A 95 -20.52 -3.44 6.81
CA ARG A 95 -21.76 -4.24 6.82
C ARG A 95 -22.97 -3.39 6.44
N LYS A 96 -23.05 -2.16 6.96
CA LYS A 96 -24.11 -1.22 6.61
C LYS A 96 -24.06 -0.91 5.12
N TRP A 97 -22.89 -0.55 4.59
CA TRP A 97 -22.71 -0.23 3.18
C TRP A 97 -23.06 -1.41 2.26
N LYS A 98 -22.64 -2.64 2.63
CA LYS A 98 -23.03 -3.88 1.93
C LYS A 98 -24.55 -4.10 1.93
N SER A 99 -25.26 -3.72 2.98
CA SER A 99 -26.72 -3.88 3.05
C SER A 99 -27.45 -2.98 2.05
N GLU A 100 -26.85 -1.86 1.67
CA GLU A 100 -27.37 -0.94 0.64
C GLU A 100 -27.07 -1.45 -0.79
N HIS A 101 -26.10 -2.39 -0.91
CA HIS A 101 -25.63 -2.98 -2.17
C HIS A 101 -25.54 -4.52 -2.06
N PRO A 102 -26.65 -5.25 -1.90
CA PRO A 102 -26.64 -6.66 -1.50
C PRO A 102 -26.07 -7.63 -2.55
N GLN A 103 -25.86 -7.20 -3.76
CA GLN A 103 -25.27 -7.99 -4.86
C GLN A 103 -23.86 -7.53 -5.26
N ALA A 104 -23.35 -6.51 -4.61
CA ALA A 104 -22.04 -5.97 -4.91
C ALA A 104 -20.92 -6.88 -4.38
N ILE A 105 -19.81 -6.89 -5.10
CA ILE A 105 -18.58 -7.55 -4.69
C ILE A 105 -17.71 -6.54 -3.95
N THR A 106 -17.26 -6.88 -2.76
CA THR A 106 -16.40 -6.02 -1.93
C THR A 106 -14.93 -6.26 -2.22
N VAL A 107 -14.21 -5.22 -2.59
CA VAL A 107 -12.76 -5.24 -2.82
C VAL A 107 -12.10 -4.28 -1.85
N GLY A 108 -11.38 -4.83 -0.90
CA GLY A 108 -10.65 -4.03 0.09
C GLY A 108 -9.17 -3.91 -0.24
N TYR A 109 -8.66 -2.70 -0.17
CA TYR A 109 -7.22 -2.47 -0.11
C TYR A 109 -6.66 -2.99 1.22
N VAL A 110 -5.44 -3.53 1.20
CA VAL A 110 -4.81 -4.18 2.37
C VAL A 110 -4.73 -3.29 3.61
N ASN A 111 -4.76 -1.96 3.42
CA ASN A 111 -4.79 -0.96 4.49
C ASN A 111 -6.17 -0.89 5.18
N THR A 112 -6.55 -1.99 5.80
CA THR A 112 -7.78 -2.18 6.59
C THR A 112 -7.49 -3.11 7.76
N SER A 113 -8.30 -3.06 8.83
CA SER A 113 -8.19 -3.99 9.95
C SER A 113 -8.54 -5.42 9.56
N ALA A 114 -8.15 -6.40 10.39
CA ALA A 114 -8.54 -7.81 10.21
C ALA A 114 -10.06 -7.98 10.24
N GLU A 115 -10.76 -7.23 11.08
CA GLU A 115 -12.22 -7.25 11.17
C GLU A 115 -12.89 -6.80 9.87
N VAL A 116 -12.37 -5.73 9.24
CA VAL A 116 -12.84 -5.27 7.93
C VAL A 116 -12.51 -6.32 6.86
N LYS A 117 -11.30 -6.90 6.90
CA LYS A 117 -10.89 -7.95 5.96
C LYS A 117 -11.80 -9.17 5.99
N ALA A 118 -12.34 -9.52 7.16
CA ALA A 118 -13.29 -10.65 7.31
C ALA A 118 -14.62 -10.43 6.57
N GLU A 119 -14.95 -9.19 6.22
CA GLU A 119 -16.16 -8.82 5.49
C GLU A 119 -15.94 -8.67 3.97
N LEU A 120 -14.69 -8.82 3.49
CA LEU A 120 -14.34 -8.62 2.07
C LEU A 120 -14.49 -9.92 1.27
N ASP A 121 -14.87 -9.78 -0.01
CA ASP A 121 -14.78 -10.87 -0.99
C ASP A 121 -13.37 -10.98 -1.55
N TYR A 122 -12.69 -9.83 -1.76
CA TYR A 122 -11.32 -9.75 -2.25
C TYR A 122 -10.50 -8.73 -1.46
N CYS A 123 -9.24 -9.06 -1.20
CA CYS A 123 -8.26 -8.14 -0.68
C CYS A 123 -7.18 -7.89 -1.74
N CYS A 124 -6.78 -6.63 -1.93
CA CYS A 124 -5.79 -6.23 -2.92
C CYS A 124 -4.71 -5.32 -2.33
N THR A 125 -3.67 -5.08 -3.12
CA THR A 125 -2.67 -4.03 -2.88
C THR A 125 -2.67 -3.06 -4.06
N SER A 126 -1.99 -1.93 -3.95
CA SER A 126 -1.84 -0.97 -5.06
C SER A 126 -1.23 -1.61 -6.32
N SER A 127 -0.39 -2.64 -6.15
CA SER A 127 0.25 -3.34 -7.27
C SER A 127 -0.70 -4.25 -8.08
N ASN A 128 -1.80 -4.74 -7.50
CA ASN A 128 -2.68 -5.72 -8.13
C ASN A 128 -4.17 -5.33 -8.17
N ALA A 129 -4.56 -4.20 -7.58
CA ALA A 129 -5.96 -3.76 -7.48
C ALA A 129 -6.68 -3.73 -8.83
N VAL A 130 -6.02 -3.21 -9.88
CA VAL A 130 -6.57 -3.19 -11.24
C VAL A 130 -6.87 -4.60 -11.74
N ASN A 131 -5.97 -5.56 -11.52
CA ASN A 131 -6.15 -6.94 -11.96
C ASN A 131 -7.24 -7.66 -11.17
N VAL A 132 -7.32 -7.40 -9.85
CA VAL A 132 -8.39 -7.94 -9.01
C VAL A 132 -9.75 -7.45 -9.51
N VAL A 133 -9.93 -6.15 -9.72
CA VAL A 133 -11.20 -5.60 -10.20
C VAL A 133 -11.53 -6.07 -11.62
N LYS A 134 -10.54 -6.21 -12.51
CA LYS A 134 -10.74 -6.80 -13.86
C LYS A 134 -11.20 -8.26 -13.84
N SER A 135 -10.89 -9.02 -12.78
CA SER A 135 -11.33 -10.42 -12.64
C SER A 135 -12.80 -10.56 -12.23
N ILE A 136 -13.44 -9.48 -11.77
CA ILE A 136 -14.84 -9.46 -11.38
C ILE A 136 -15.71 -9.22 -12.62
N PRO A 137 -16.80 -10.00 -12.82
CA PRO A 137 -17.70 -9.82 -13.97
C PRO A 137 -18.18 -8.35 -14.10
N GLU A 138 -18.27 -7.84 -15.32
CA GLU A 138 -18.57 -6.42 -15.60
C GLU A 138 -19.97 -5.99 -15.14
N ASP A 139 -20.92 -6.93 -15.10
CA ASP A 139 -22.30 -6.72 -14.65
C ASP A 139 -22.44 -6.59 -13.11
N LYS A 140 -21.41 -6.96 -12.36
CA LYS A 140 -21.41 -6.87 -10.90
C LYS A 140 -21.01 -5.49 -10.43
N GLU A 141 -21.75 -4.94 -9.48
CA GLU A 141 -21.33 -3.76 -8.72
C GLU A 141 -20.09 -4.10 -7.88
N VAL A 142 -19.20 -3.13 -7.70
CA VAL A 142 -18.01 -3.27 -6.87
C VAL A 142 -18.03 -2.20 -5.79
N LEU A 143 -17.89 -2.59 -4.54
CA LEU A 143 -17.60 -1.69 -3.41
C LEU A 143 -16.10 -1.71 -3.17
N PHE A 144 -15.42 -0.60 -3.44
CA PHE A 144 -13.97 -0.46 -3.25
C PHE A 144 -13.67 0.40 -2.03
N LEU A 145 -12.82 -0.10 -1.14
CA LEU A 145 -12.47 0.57 0.13
C LEU A 145 -10.99 0.33 0.48
N PRO A 146 -10.39 1.09 1.41
CA PRO A 146 -10.89 2.33 1.99
C PRO A 146 -10.43 3.59 1.24
N ASP A 147 -9.46 3.51 0.31
CA ASP A 147 -8.80 4.66 -0.31
C ASP A 147 -9.53 5.15 -1.57
N MET A 148 -9.94 6.41 -1.56
CA MET A 148 -10.69 7.01 -2.65
C MET A 148 -9.82 7.30 -3.88
N PHE A 149 -8.54 7.59 -3.72
CA PHE A 149 -7.65 7.91 -4.84
C PHE A 149 -7.26 6.64 -5.58
N LEU A 150 -6.85 5.60 -4.85
CA LEU A 150 -6.63 4.27 -5.43
C LEU A 150 -7.91 3.74 -6.08
N GLY A 151 -9.06 3.88 -5.43
CA GLY A 151 -10.36 3.48 -6.00
C GLY A 151 -10.67 4.19 -7.30
N SER A 152 -10.49 5.51 -7.36
CA SER A 152 -10.68 6.32 -8.56
C SER A 152 -9.71 5.92 -9.69
N TYR A 153 -8.44 5.68 -9.34
CA TYR A 153 -7.44 5.16 -10.26
C TYR A 153 -7.88 3.80 -10.86
N VAL A 154 -8.30 2.86 -10.01
CA VAL A 154 -8.74 1.53 -10.43
C VAL A 154 -9.98 1.61 -11.29
N ALA A 155 -10.99 2.41 -10.94
CA ALA A 155 -12.19 2.61 -11.74
C ALA A 155 -11.83 3.12 -13.15
N LYS A 156 -10.93 4.10 -13.23
CA LYS A 156 -10.43 4.62 -14.51
C LYS A 156 -9.71 3.55 -15.34
N MET A 157 -8.79 2.80 -14.72
CA MET A 157 -7.97 1.79 -15.41
C MET A 157 -8.77 0.55 -15.85
N THR A 158 -9.91 0.32 -15.22
CA THR A 158 -10.84 -0.78 -15.56
C THR A 158 -12.01 -0.33 -16.42
N ASN A 159 -12.16 0.99 -16.62
CA ASN A 159 -13.31 1.62 -17.29
C ASN A 159 -14.67 1.21 -16.68
N ARG A 160 -14.71 1.00 -15.35
CA ARG A 160 -15.93 0.62 -14.63
C ARG A 160 -16.73 1.82 -14.17
N SER A 161 -18.02 1.87 -14.54
CA SER A 161 -18.99 2.87 -14.08
C SER A 161 -19.83 2.42 -12.87
N ASN A 162 -19.85 1.09 -12.59
CA ASN A 162 -20.59 0.47 -11.50
C ASN A 162 -19.68 0.14 -10.29
N MET A 163 -18.72 1.02 -10.03
CA MET A 163 -17.81 0.93 -8.89
C MET A 163 -18.09 2.05 -7.92
N PHE A 164 -18.49 1.69 -6.71
CA PHE A 164 -18.72 2.60 -5.60
C PHE A 164 -17.48 2.62 -4.73
N ILE A 165 -17.04 3.80 -4.34
CA ILE A 165 -15.75 4.00 -3.69
C ILE A 165 -15.99 4.64 -2.32
N TRP A 166 -15.40 4.05 -1.28
CA TRP A 166 -15.38 4.64 0.05
C TRP A 166 -14.56 5.92 0.06
N ALA A 167 -15.05 6.96 0.73
CA ALA A 167 -14.41 8.28 0.74
C ALA A 167 -13.32 8.41 1.82
N GLY A 168 -12.51 7.36 2.01
CA GLY A 168 -11.34 7.40 2.89
C GLY A 168 -10.09 7.84 2.13
N GLU A 169 -9.12 8.38 2.87
CA GLU A 169 -7.84 8.84 2.31
C GLU A 169 -6.69 8.67 3.31
N CYS A 170 -5.49 8.47 2.81
CA CYS A 170 -4.28 8.61 3.60
C CYS A 170 -3.96 10.10 3.75
N HIS A 171 -3.97 10.63 4.99
CA HIS A 171 -3.75 12.06 5.22
C HIS A 171 -2.36 12.55 4.76
N VAL A 172 -1.36 11.66 4.72
CA VAL A 172 -0.01 12.00 4.20
C VAL A 172 -0.06 12.15 2.68
N HIS A 173 -0.60 11.15 1.99
CA HIS A 173 -0.75 11.20 0.53
C HIS A 173 -1.70 12.33 0.08
N ALA A 174 -2.77 12.58 0.83
CA ALA A 174 -3.69 13.70 0.56
C ALA A 174 -3.02 15.07 0.74
N GLY A 175 -1.99 15.14 1.60
CA GLY A 175 -1.17 16.34 1.80
C GLY A 175 -0.20 16.66 0.65
N ILE A 176 0.06 15.72 -0.27
CA ILE A 176 0.92 15.96 -1.45
C ILE A 176 0.13 16.74 -2.49
N ARG A 177 0.33 18.06 -2.53
CA ARG A 177 -0.43 18.92 -3.44
C ARG A 177 0.18 18.92 -4.84
N SER A 178 -0.67 18.94 -5.87
CA SER A 178 -0.24 19.01 -7.28
C SER A 178 0.71 20.19 -7.54
N GLN A 179 0.51 21.33 -6.84
CA GLN A 179 1.38 22.49 -6.97
C GLN A 179 2.81 22.22 -6.49
N ASP A 180 2.98 21.52 -5.37
CA ASP A 180 4.30 21.17 -4.81
C ASP A 180 5.02 20.19 -5.75
N VAL A 181 4.27 19.25 -6.34
CA VAL A 181 4.78 18.32 -7.36
C VAL A 181 5.25 19.08 -8.58
N GLN A 182 4.46 20.00 -9.10
CA GLN A 182 4.82 20.80 -10.29
C GLN A 182 6.06 21.68 -10.04
N GLU A 183 6.22 22.21 -8.83
CA GLU A 183 7.41 22.96 -8.44
C GLU A 183 8.67 22.08 -8.48
N LYS A 184 8.61 20.90 -7.86
CA LYS A 184 9.71 19.92 -7.89
C LYS A 184 10.04 19.46 -9.31
N LEU A 185 9.05 19.23 -10.14
CA LEU A 185 9.27 18.84 -11.53
C LEU A 185 9.90 19.95 -12.37
N ARG A 186 9.69 21.24 -12.03
CA ARG A 186 10.39 22.37 -12.67
C ARG A 186 11.85 22.47 -12.21
N GLU A 187 12.12 22.25 -10.92
CA GLU A 187 13.48 22.22 -10.37
C GLU A 187 14.32 21.08 -10.96
N HIS A 188 13.67 19.95 -11.30
CA HIS A 188 14.28 18.71 -11.78
C HIS A 188 13.78 18.35 -13.18
N ALA A 189 14.14 19.17 -14.16
CA ALA A 189 13.59 19.10 -15.51
C ALA A 189 13.83 17.76 -16.25
N ASN A 190 14.91 17.05 -15.91
CA ASN A 190 15.28 15.77 -16.51
C ASN A 190 14.85 14.54 -15.70
N ALA A 191 14.26 14.73 -14.51
CA ALA A 191 13.84 13.63 -13.66
C ALA A 191 12.64 12.90 -14.25
N GLU A 192 12.61 11.57 -14.11
CA GLU A 192 11.37 10.81 -14.26
C GLU A 192 10.45 11.09 -13.08
N PHE A 193 9.12 11.02 -13.29
CA PHE A 193 8.15 11.23 -12.24
C PHE A 193 7.47 9.91 -11.86
N LEU A 194 7.64 9.51 -10.62
CA LEU A 194 7.01 8.31 -10.05
C LEU A 194 5.95 8.74 -9.05
N VAL A 195 4.73 8.26 -9.20
CA VAL A 195 3.61 8.62 -8.34
C VAL A 195 2.90 7.36 -7.80
N HIS A 196 2.58 7.37 -6.51
CA HIS A 196 1.80 6.30 -5.91
C HIS A 196 0.31 6.50 -6.21
N PRO A 197 -0.46 5.45 -6.52
CA PRO A 197 -1.88 5.59 -6.85
C PRO A 197 -2.77 6.09 -5.70
N GLU A 198 -2.28 6.09 -4.47
CA GLU A 198 -2.94 6.72 -3.30
C GLU A 198 -2.69 8.24 -3.20
N CYS A 199 -1.78 8.79 -4.00
CA CYS A 199 -1.53 10.22 -3.98
C CYS A 199 -2.77 10.99 -4.47
N SER A 200 -3.16 12.04 -3.75
CA SER A 200 -4.25 12.93 -4.19
C SER A 200 -3.97 13.57 -5.55
N CYS A 201 -2.69 13.72 -5.90
CA CYS A 201 -2.26 14.23 -7.20
C CYS A 201 -2.48 13.26 -8.37
N THR A 202 -2.74 11.97 -8.11
CA THR A 202 -2.82 10.93 -9.17
C THR A 202 -3.87 11.23 -10.22
N SER A 203 -5.04 11.73 -9.82
CA SER A 203 -6.09 12.08 -10.78
C SER A 203 -5.68 13.23 -11.70
N SER A 204 -5.03 14.27 -11.15
CA SER A 204 -4.47 15.37 -11.95
C SER A 204 -3.36 14.87 -12.86
N VAL A 205 -2.45 14.06 -12.33
CA VAL A 205 -1.33 13.47 -13.11
C VAL A 205 -1.86 12.64 -14.28
N MET A 206 -2.90 11.83 -14.09
CA MET A 206 -3.51 11.06 -15.18
C MET A 206 -4.11 11.95 -16.26
N TYR A 207 -4.75 13.05 -15.85
CA TYR A 207 -5.29 14.04 -16.79
C TYR A 207 -4.15 14.73 -17.55
N ASP A 208 -3.15 15.26 -16.84
CA ASP A 208 -2.02 15.99 -17.42
C ASP A 208 -1.20 15.10 -18.38
N VAL A 209 -1.01 13.80 -18.05
CA VAL A 209 -0.40 12.82 -18.97
C VAL A 209 -1.23 12.67 -20.25
N ALA A 210 -2.55 12.54 -20.13
CA ALA A 210 -3.45 12.40 -21.27
C ALA A 210 -3.50 13.66 -22.13
N SER A 211 -3.31 14.86 -21.52
CA SER A 211 -3.27 16.16 -22.22
C SER A 211 -1.90 16.47 -22.79
N GLY A 212 -0.86 15.69 -22.47
CA GLY A 212 0.51 15.92 -22.94
C GLY A 212 1.27 17.02 -22.17
N ASP A 213 0.79 17.44 -21.01
CA ASP A 213 1.36 18.54 -20.22
C ASP A 213 2.73 18.22 -19.64
N TYR A 214 3.09 16.94 -19.52
CA TYR A 214 4.43 16.50 -19.12
C TYR A 214 5.43 16.44 -20.29
N GLY A 215 4.99 16.69 -21.53
CA GLY A 215 5.85 16.68 -22.72
C GLY A 215 6.52 15.31 -22.93
N SER A 216 7.86 15.29 -22.99
CA SER A 216 8.65 14.06 -23.13
C SER A 216 9.01 13.39 -21.80
N ARG A 217 8.58 13.95 -20.66
CA ARG A 217 8.86 13.41 -19.34
C ARG A 217 8.21 12.03 -19.15
N GLN A 218 8.99 11.08 -18.67
CA GLN A 218 8.49 9.78 -18.27
C GLN A 218 7.71 9.91 -16.95
N VAL A 219 6.44 9.49 -16.96
CA VAL A 219 5.57 9.46 -15.77
C VAL A 219 5.08 8.04 -15.55
N GLN A 220 5.25 7.52 -14.34
CA GLN A 220 4.85 6.18 -13.96
C GLN A 220 3.96 6.22 -12.70
N ILE A 221 2.82 5.55 -12.75
CA ILE A 221 1.94 5.34 -11.58
C ILE A 221 2.19 3.92 -11.09
N LEU A 222 2.86 3.78 -9.95
CA LEU A 222 3.41 2.53 -9.45
C LEU A 222 3.22 2.40 -7.94
N SER A 223 3.12 1.15 -7.46
CA SER A 223 3.27 0.85 -6.04
C SER A 223 4.72 1.10 -5.57
N THR A 224 4.95 1.17 -4.27
CA THR A 224 6.30 1.35 -3.68
C THR A 224 7.33 0.38 -4.26
N GLU A 225 7.03 -0.93 -4.27
CA GLU A 225 7.89 -1.94 -4.87
C GLU A 225 8.07 -1.72 -6.39
N GLY A 226 7.00 -1.32 -7.06
CA GLY A 226 7.04 -0.95 -8.48
C GLY A 226 7.98 0.21 -8.76
N MET A 227 7.96 1.26 -7.92
CA MET A 227 8.87 2.42 -8.03
C MET A 227 10.32 2.01 -7.82
N MET A 228 10.61 1.21 -6.80
CA MET A 228 11.97 0.73 -6.52
C MET A 228 12.52 -0.12 -7.68
N ASN A 229 11.71 -1.03 -8.21
CA ASN A 229 12.09 -1.86 -9.34
C ASN A 229 12.27 -1.04 -10.62
N HIS A 230 11.41 -0.06 -10.86
CA HIS A 230 11.55 0.86 -11.98
C HIS A 230 12.86 1.68 -11.86
N ALA A 231 13.11 2.30 -10.71
CA ALA A 231 14.31 3.11 -10.48
C ALA A 231 15.62 2.30 -10.63
N LYS A 232 15.62 1.02 -10.20
CA LYS A 232 16.80 0.13 -10.36
C LYS A 232 17.08 -0.21 -11.83
N ASN A 233 16.05 -0.28 -12.68
CA ASN A 233 16.16 -0.72 -14.07
C ASN A 233 16.13 0.45 -15.08
N SER A 234 15.73 1.65 -14.67
CA SER A 234 15.71 2.83 -15.53
C SER A 234 17.13 3.34 -15.83
N PRO A 235 17.39 3.83 -17.05
CA PRO A 235 18.61 4.53 -17.38
C PRO A 235 18.69 5.91 -16.71
N SER A 236 17.58 6.46 -16.22
CA SER A 236 17.52 7.76 -15.54
C SER A 236 18.36 7.75 -14.26
N LYS A 237 18.94 8.91 -13.96
CA LYS A 237 19.74 9.12 -12.74
C LYS A 237 19.02 9.99 -11.71
N GLU A 238 17.84 10.48 -12.06
CA GLU A 238 17.10 11.42 -11.24
C GLU A 238 15.61 11.09 -11.29
N PHE A 239 14.97 11.07 -10.12
CA PHE A 239 13.56 10.77 -9.96
C PHE A 239 12.92 11.80 -9.03
N VAL A 240 11.75 12.30 -9.40
CA VAL A 240 10.82 12.96 -8.48
C VAL A 240 9.78 11.92 -8.07
N VAL A 241 9.58 11.74 -6.77
CA VAL A 241 8.71 10.69 -6.24
C VAL A 241 7.60 11.32 -5.41
N ALA A 242 6.34 11.02 -5.73
CA ALA A 242 5.17 11.42 -4.97
C ALA A 242 4.59 10.20 -4.23
N THR A 243 5.10 9.97 -3.02
CA THR A 243 4.67 8.91 -2.11
C THR A 243 5.09 9.25 -0.69
N GLU A 244 4.49 8.58 0.31
CA GLU A 244 4.92 8.65 1.71
C GLU A 244 6.06 7.68 2.03
N THR A 245 6.32 6.71 1.18
CA THR A 245 7.30 5.62 1.39
C THR A 245 8.47 5.68 0.42
#